data_772427f6ab0feceeebf38a0d30ece110
#
_entry.id   772427f6ab0feceeebf38a0d30ece110
#
_cell.length_a   1.000
_cell.length_b   1.000
_cell.length_c   1.000
_cell.angle_alpha   90.00
_cell.angle_beta   90.00
_cell.angle_gamma   90.00
#
_symmetry.space_group_name_H-M   'P 1'
#
loop_
_entity.id
_entity.type
_entity.pdbx_description
1 polymer ?
#
loop_
_entity_poly.entity_id
_entity_poly.type
_entity_poly.pdbx_seq_one_letter_code
_entity_poly.pdbx_strand_id
1 'polypeptide(L)'
;MTFWGVRGSIPTPGGETQRWGGNSSCLEVRHGDQPPLVLDCGTGARKLGMKLVGGAQRALDLVFTHLHMDHVFGLPFFVPIYAPGFDVRITVPAFSEEEAREKLARYLNGVYHPTRLHDLPANVSFRPVRPGRPFEAAGFQLVGMNLNHPGGAIGYRIEVDGQRFAYITDTAPFAKPGEGVAAGLEPVPSEQRIVDFLRGCDVVVYDTMYDLEEYLERMTWGHSYPEYAAAICRAAEVKHLVLFHHLPDASDEHLDELERRWAVHERPTVSVAREGDTIDVLQPVPTAG
;
A
#
# COMPACT_ATOMS: atom_id res chain seq x y z
N MET A 1 10.64 5.66 -2.19
CA MET A 1 9.57 4.71 -2.55
C MET A 1 9.02 5.06 -3.92
N THR A 2 8.65 4.08 -4.75
CA THR A 2 8.15 4.27 -6.11
C THR A 2 6.81 3.59 -6.28
N PHE A 3 5.82 4.30 -6.82
CA PHE A 3 4.47 3.79 -7.06
C PHE A 3 4.40 3.09 -8.42
N TRP A 4 4.09 1.80 -8.45
CA TRP A 4 3.92 1.00 -9.66
C TRP A 4 2.46 0.77 -10.02
N GLY A 5 1.56 0.98 -9.07
CA GLY A 5 0.12 0.95 -9.22
C GLY A 5 -0.53 1.67 -8.07
N VAL A 6 -1.57 2.43 -8.35
CA VAL A 6 -2.21 3.39 -7.42
C VAL A 6 -3.73 3.24 -7.33
N ARG A 7 -4.33 2.37 -8.16
CA ARG A 7 -5.78 2.15 -8.21
C ARG A 7 -6.22 1.11 -7.19
N GLY A 8 -7.41 1.32 -6.65
CA GLY A 8 -8.13 0.36 -5.83
C GLY A 8 -9.06 -0.53 -6.64
N SER A 9 -9.49 -1.63 -6.05
CA SER A 9 -10.49 -2.58 -6.51
C SER A 9 -10.19 -3.29 -7.83
N ILE A 10 -9.88 -2.56 -8.91
CA ILE A 10 -9.67 -3.12 -10.25
C ILE A 10 -8.72 -2.21 -11.06
N PRO A 11 -7.86 -2.77 -11.93
CA PRO A 11 -7.07 -1.97 -12.86
C PRO A 11 -7.97 -1.30 -13.91
N THR A 12 -7.69 -0.05 -14.23
CA THR A 12 -8.49 0.78 -15.15
C THR A 12 -7.63 1.33 -16.28
N PRO A 13 -7.25 0.51 -17.27
CA PRO A 13 -6.52 0.98 -18.43
C PRO A 13 -7.42 1.79 -19.35
N GLY A 14 -6.96 2.96 -19.80
CA GLY A 14 -7.72 3.79 -20.71
C GLY A 14 -7.12 5.18 -20.91
N GLY A 15 -7.67 5.95 -21.84
CA GLY A 15 -7.23 7.32 -22.12
C GLY A 15 -7.46 8.27 -20.93
N GLU A 16 -8.51 7.99 -20.14
CA GLU A 16 -8.93 8.81 -19.00
C GLU A 16 -8.11 8.57 -17.71
N THR A 17 -7.24 7.55 -17.70
CA THR A 17 -6.43 7.17 -16.55
C THR A 17 -4.94 7.08 -16.86
N GLN A 18 -4.54 7.56 -18.06
CA GLN A 18 -3.19 7.36 -18.58
C GLN A 18 -2.14 8.20 -17.86
N ARG A 19 -2.49 9.41 -17.42
CA ARG A 19 -1.55 10.36 -16.79
C ARG A 19 -1.26 10.00 -15.33
N TRP A 20 -2.26 9.53 -14.61
CA TRP A 20 -2.15 9.12 -13.20
C TRP A 20 -1.84 7.64 -13.02
N GLY A 21 -2.12 6.84 -14.05
CA GLY A 21 -1.91 5.40 -14.04
C GLY A 21 -3.17 4.60 -13.74
N GLY A 22 -3.28 3.44 -14.38
CA GLY A 22 -4.43 2.53 -14.30
C GLY A 22 -4.13 1.21 -13.61
N ASN A 23 -2.91 0.99 -13.08
CA ASN A 23 -2.56 -0.25 -12.39
C ASN A 23 -3.00 -0.25 -10.94
N SER A 24 -3.40 -1.43 -10.44
CA SER A 24 -3.75 -1.62 -9.03
C SER A 24 -2.52 -1.75 -8.13
N SER A 25 -2.75 -1.66 -6.84
CA SER A 25 -1.80 -1.40 -5.75
C SER A 25 -0.48 -2.16 -5.82
N CYS A 26 0.62 -1.44 -5.99
CA CYS A 26 1.99 -1.96 -5.90
C CYS A 26 2.98 -0.84 -5.61
N LEU A 27 3.72 -0.96 -4.52
CA LEU A 27 4.70 0.03 -4.06
C LEU A 27 6.06 -0.63 -3.89
N GLU A 28 7.12 -0.07 -4.52
CA GLU A 28 8.51 -0.49 -4.33
C GLU A 28 9.21 0.46 -3.35
N VAL A 29 9.90 -0.09 -2.35
CA VAL A 29 10.76 0.66 -1.44
C VAL A 29 12.19 0.16 -1.56
N ARG A 30 13.14 1.08 -1.67
CA ARG A 30 14.57 0.78 -1.75
C ARG A 30 15.35 1.54 -0.70
N HIS A 31 16.41 0.89 -0.19
CA HIS A 31 17.37 1.48 0.72
C HIS A 31 18.78 0.97 0.40
N GLY A 32 19.64 1.85 -0.10
CA GLY A 32 21.01 1.51 -0.49
C GLY A 32 21.07 0.29 -1.41
N ASP A 33 21.97 -0.64 -1.12
CA ASP A 33 22.18 -1.87 -1.88
C ASP A 33 21.31 -3.06 -1.37
N GLN A 34 20.39 -2.82 -0.43
CA GLN A 34 19.51 -3.85 0.10
C GLN A 34 18.56 -4.37 -0.99
N PRO A 35 18.09 -5.63 -0.87
CA PRO A 35 17.01 -6.13 -1.72
C PRO A 35 15.79 -5.18 -1.69
N PRO A 36 15.02 -5.08 -2.78
CA PRO A 36 13.81 -4.27 -2.76
C PRO A 36 12.75 -4.87 -1.82
N LEU A 37 12.06 -3.99 -1.09
CA LEU A 37 10.82 -4.28 -0.40
C LEU A 37 9.66 -3.92 -1.34
N VAL A 38 8.78 -4.86 -1.61
CA VAL A 38 7.58 -4.65 -2.43
C VAL A 38 6.36 -4.79 -1.52
N LEU A 39 5.51 -3.77 -1.49
CA LEU A 39 4.27 -3.76 -0.74
C LEU A 39 3.12 -3.94 -1.72
N ASP A 40 2.39 -5.04 -1.56
CA ASP A 40 1.35 -5.55 -2.45
C ASP A 40 1.83 -5.88 -3.88
N CYS A 41 1.09 -6.72 -4.55
CA CYS A 41 1.40 -7.27 -5.87
C CYS A 41 0.20 -7.15 -6.82
N GLY A 42 -0.41 -5.97 -6.89
CA GLY A 42 -1.42 -5.64 -7.88
C GLY A 42 -0.84 -5.60 -9.30
N THR A 43 -1.61 -5.15 -10.27
CA THR A 43 -1.19 -5.21 -11.68
C THR A 43 0.05 -4.40 -12.00
N GLY A 44 0.38 -3.37 -11.19
CA GLY A 44 1.62 -2.61 -11.29
C GLY A 44 2.89 -3.47 -11.12
N ALA A 45 2.79 -4.57 -10.37
CA ALA A 45 3.89 -5.49 -10.13
C ALA A 45 4.45 -6.13 -11.41
N ARG A 46 3.66 -6.22 -12.49
CA ARG A 46 4.15 -6.75 -13.77
C ARG A 46 5.31 -5.92 -14.32
N LYS A 47 5.16 -4.59 -14.37
CA LYS A 47 6.24 -3.69 -14.86
C LYS A 47 7.43 -3.71 -13.91
N LEU A 48 7.18 -3.65 -12.60
CA LEU A 48 8.21 -3.77 -11.58
C LEU A 48 9.00 -5.07 -11.73
N GLY A 49 8.34 -6.22 -11.88
CA GLY A 49 8.98 -7.52 -12.02
C GLY A 49 9.95 -7.58 -13.21
N MET A 50 9.58 -6.99 -14.35
CA MET A 50 10.46 -6.90 -15.52
C MET A 50 11.73 -6.08 -15.23
N LYS A 51 11.58 -4.93 -14.52
CA LYS A 51 12.72 -4.11 -14.08
C LYS A 51 13.64 -4.88 -13.14
N LEU A 52 13.08 -5.60 -12.17
CA LEU A 52 13.85 -6.34 -11.16
C LEU A 52 14.69 -7.44 -11.79
N VAL A 53 14.12 -8.25 -12.69
CA VAL A 53 14.86 -9.31 -13.36
C VAL A 53 15.96 -8.79 -14.28
N GLY A 54 15.77 -7.61 -14.89
CA GLY A 54 16.78 -6.92 -15.68
C GLY A 54 17.92 -6.30 -14.86
N GLY A 55 17.74 -6.15 -13.54
CA GLY A 55 18.74 -5.57 -12.64
C GLY A 55 19.77 -6.58 -12.14
N ALA A 56 20.65 -6.13 -11.22
CA ALA A 56 21.67 -6.96 -10.60
C ALA A 56 21.16 -7.76 -9.38
N GLN A 57 20.14 -7.27 -8.70
CA GLN A 57 19.55 -7.94 -7.53
C GLN A 57 18.88 -9.26 -7.92
N ARG A 58 19.05 -10.27 -7.06
CA ARG A 58 18.44 -11.60 -7.24
C ARG A 58 17.61 -12.01 -6.02
N ALA A 59 17.27 -11.05 -5.16
CA ALA A 59 16.43 -11.26 -3.99
C ALA A 59 15.45 -10.10 -3.83
N LEU A 60 14.28 -10.36 -3.24
CA LEU A 60 13.31 -9.36 -2.81
C LEU A 60 12.44 -9.88 -1.66
N ASP A 61 11.89 -8.95 -0.88
CA ASP A 61 10.79 -9.22 0.05
C ASP A 61 9.50 -8.64 -0.52
N LEU A 62 8.47 -9.49 -0.69
CA LEU A 62 7.12 -9.11 -1.06
C LEU A 62 6.21 -9.23 0.17
N VAL A 63 5.60 -8.13 0.58
CA VAL A 63 4.77 -8.05 1.78
C VAL A 63 3.34 -7.67 1.39
N PHE A 64 2.38 -8.55 1.65
CA PHE A 64 0.97 -8.30 1.41
C PHE A 64 0.30 -7.65 2.63
N THR A 65 -0.51 -6.63 2.37
CA THR A 65 -1.44 -6.07 3.37
C THR A 65 -2.61 -7.01 3.59
N HIS A 66 -3.16 -7.57 2.53
CA HIS A 66 -4.20 -8.59 2.48
C HIS A 66 -4.25 -9.22 1.08
N LEU A 67 -5.23 -10.09 0.81
CA LEU A 67 -5.27 -10.86 -0.42
C LEU A 67 -6.56 -10.62 -1.24
N HIS A 68 -7.11 -9.40 -1.23
CA HIS A 68 -8.10 -9.01 -2.22
C HIS A 68 -7.44 -8.94 -3.62
N MET A 69 -8.27 -9.05 -4.65
CA MET A 69 -7.76 -9.30 -6.00
C MET A 69 -6.85 -8.19 -6.51
N ASP A 70 -7.15 -6.93 -6.24
CA ASP A 70 -6.37 -5.77 -6.66
C ASP A 70 -4.99 -5.66 -6.01
N HIS A 71 -4.76 -6.36 -4.89
CA HIS A 71 -3.46 -6.48 -4.23
C HIS A 71 -2.67 -7.71 -4.68
N VAL A 72 -3.29 -8.66 -5.38
CA VAL A 72 -2.65 -9.93 -5.75
C VAL A 72 -2.71 -10.25 -7.24
N PHE A 73 -3.48 -9.54 -8.06
CA PHE A 73 -3.63 -9.77 -9.50
C PHE A 73 -2.33 -9.80 -10.28
N GLY A 74 -1.33 -9.05 -9.85
CA GLY A 74 -0.03 -9.04 -10.50
C GLY A 74 0.83 -10.26 -10.21
N LEU A 75 0.56 -11.00 -9.12
CA LEU A 75 1.39 -12.12 -8.68
C LEU A 75 1.57 -13.19 -9.76
N PRO A 76 0.52 -13.64 -10.49
CA PRO A 76 0.68 -14.61 -11.57
C PRO A 76 1.54 -14.12 -12.75
N PHE A 77 1.81 -12.82 -12.83
CA PHE A 77 2.60 -12.18 -13.89
C PHE A 77 3.85 -11.47 -13.35
N PHE A 78 4.19 -11.70 -12.08
CA PHE A 78 5.36 -11.13 -11.43
C PHE A 78 6.61 -11.92 -11.78
N VAL A 79 7.34 -11.46 -12.79
CA VAL A 79 8.46 -12.18 -13.41
C VAL A 79 9.50 -12.75 -12.44
N PRO A 80 9.85 -12.12 -11.29
CA PRO A 80 10.81 -12.68 -10.34
C PRO A 80 10.48 -14.08 -9.84
N ILE A 81 9.19 -14.44 -9.67
CA ILE A 81 8.82 -15.80 -9.22
C ILE A 81 9.07 -16.88 -10.29
N TYR A 82 9.30 -16.49 -11.53
CA TYR A 82 9.63 -17.36 -12.66
C TYR A 82 11.11 -17.35 -13.04
N ALA A 83 11.93 -16.57 -12.35
CA ALA A 83 13.34 -16.42 -12.64
C ALA A 83 14.17 -17.41 -11.79
N PRO A 84 14.81 -18.46 -12.41
CA PRO A 84 15.68 -19.38 -11.68
C PRO A 84 16.79 -18.63 -10.95
N GLY A 85 17.06 -19.01 -9.69
CA GLY A 85 18.06 -18.35 -8.85
C GLY A 85 17.65 -17.00 -8.29
N PHE A 86 16.38 -16.62 -8.41
CA PHE A 86 15.81 -15.47 -7.71
C PHE A 86 15.24 -15.92 -6.36
N ASP A 87 15.56 -15.21 -5.29
CA ASP A 87 15.06 -15.45 -3.95
C ASP A 87 13.88 -14.51 -3.66
N VAL A 88 12.68 -15.04 -3.53
CA VAL A 88 11.46 -14.27 -3.25
C VAL A 88 10.89 -14.69 -1.91
N ARG A 89 10.96 -13.81 -0.91
CA ARG A 89 10.34 -14.03 0.38
C ARG A 89 9.00 -13.32 0.42
N ILE A 90 7.92 -14.10 0.57
CA ILE A 90 6.55 -13.59 0.56
C ILE A 90 6.00 -13.58 1.98
N THR A 91 5.68 -12.38 2.47
CA THR A 91 5.04 -12.18 3.78
C THR A 91 3.53 -12.01 3.59
N VAL A 92 2.74 -12.82 4.31
CA VAL A 92 1.28 -12.91 4.14
C VAL A 92 0.59 -12.86 5.51
N PRO A 93 -0.53 -12.13 5.66
CA PRO A 93 -1.39 -12.23 6.84
C PRO A 93 -1.88 -13.66 7.05
N ALA A 94 -1.26 -14.38 8.00
CA ALA A 94 -1.54 -15.79 8.28
C ALA A 94 -1.07 -16.19 9.68
N PHE A 95 -1.55 -17.32 10.16
CA PHE A 95 -1.14 -17.89 11.44
C PHE A 95 0.07 -18.81 11.33
N SER A 96 0.30 -19.39 10.15
CA SER A 96 1.43 -20.28 9.86
C SER A 96 1.94 -20.10 8.43
N GLU A 97 3.14 -20.62 8.15
CA GLU A 97 3.70 -20.65 6.80
C GLU A 97 2.85 -21.51 5.84
N GLU A 98 2.30 -22.61 6.34
CA GLU A 98 1.41 -23.49 5.58
C GLU A 98 0.15 -22.74 5.14
N GLU A 99 -0.52 -22.02 6.06
CA GLU A 99 -1.68 -21.20 5.75
C GLU A 99 -1.35 -20.09 4.75
N ALA A 100 -0.18 -19.43 4.88
CA ALA A 100 0.28 -18.42 3.93
C ALA A 100 0.43 -19.01 2.52
N ARG A 101 1.04 -20.19 2.43
CA ARG A 101 1.19 -20.94 1.17
C ARG A 101 -0.16 -21.34 0.57
N GLU A 102 -1.07 -21.88 1.37
CA GLU A 102 -2.42 -22.29 0.93
C GLU A 102 -3.23 -21.13 0.40
N LYS A 103 -3.19 -19.98 1.09
CA LYS A 103 -3.89 -18.75 0.65
C LYS A 103 -3.43 -18.33 -0.75
N LEU A 104 -2.12 -18.27 -1.00
CA LEU A 104 -1.58 -17.87 -2.30
C LEU A 104 -1.72 -18.95 -3.38
N ALA A 105 -1.73 -20.23 -2.99
CA ALA A 105 -1.97 -21.33 -3.93
C ALA A 105 -3.35 -21.25 -4.60
N ARG A 106 -4.32 -20.51 -4.03
CA ARG A 106 -5.62 -20.27 -4.67
C ARG A 106 -5.53 -19.45 -5.95
N TYR A 107 -4.53 -18.56 -6.05
CA TYR A 107 -4.29 -17.73 -7.23
C TYR A 107 -3.43 -18.43 -8.28
N LEU A 108 -2.53 -19.34 -7.84
CA LEU A 108 -1.61 -20.13 -8.67
C LEU A 108 -1.95 -21.61 -8.51
N ASN A 109 -3.07 -22.05 -9.11
CA ASN A 109 -3.68 -23.37 -8.83
C ASN A 109 -3.89 -24.26 -10.08
N GLY A 110 -3.48 -23.79 -11.25
CA GLY A 110 -3.70 -24.49 -12.51
C GLY A 110 -5.08 -24.26 -13.15
N VAL A 111 -6.01 -23.58 -12.44
CA VAL A 111 -7.37 -23.25 -12.93
C VAL A 111 -7.42 -21.79 -13.39
N TYR A 112 -7.08 -20.86 -12.49
CA TYR A 112 -7.10 -19.42 -12.80
C TYR A 112 -5.81 -18.95 -13.47
N HIS A 113 -4.70 -19.66 -13.23
CA HIS A 113 -3.43 -19.47 -13.90
C HIS A 113 -2.80 -20.85 -14.17
N PRO A 114 -2.17 -21.08 -15.35
CA PRO A 114 -1.66 -22.42 -15.72
C PRO A 114 -0.55 -22.93 -14.80
N THR A 115 0.28 -22.03 -14.24
CA THR A 115 1.34 -22.38 -13.30
C THR A 115 0.76 -22.60 -11.91
N ARG A 116 1.21 -23.61 -11.21
CA ARG A 116 0.90 -23.84 -9.81
C ARG A 116 2.02 -23.29 -8.93
N LEU A 117 1.69 -22.93 -7.71
CA LEU A 117 2.64 -22.33 -6.75
C LEU A 117 3.89 -23.21 -6.53
N HIS A 118 3.73 -24.54 -6.52
CA HIS A 118 4.85 -25.48 -6.32
C HIS A 118 5.72 -25.72 -7.56
N ASP A 119 5.28 -25.26 -8.75
CA ASP A 119 6.02 -25.38 -10.00
C ASP A 119 6.90 -24.14 -10.28
N LEU A 120 6.91 -23.15 -9.39
CA LEU A 120 7.67 -21.92 -9.57
C LEU A 120 9.18 -22.21 -9.54
N PRO A 121 9.94 -21.74 -10.55
CA PRO A 121 11.37 -22.03 -10.64
C PRO A 121 12.25 -21.15 -9.74
N ALA A 122 11.73 -20.07 -9.18
CA ALA A 122 12.42 -19.24 -8.19
C ALA A 122 12.42 -19.90 -6.81
N ASN A 123 13.33 -19.48 -5.92
CA ASN A 123 13.34 -19.88 -4.53
C ASN A 123 12.29 -19.07 -3.76
N VAL A 124 11.07 -19.59 -3.66
CA VAL A 124 9.96 -18.91 -2.98
C VAL A 124 9.82 -19.43 -1.55
N SER A 125 9.96 -18.53 -0.59
CA SER A 125 9.73 -18.79 0.84
C SER A 125 8.57 -17.96 1.38
N PHE A 126 7.91 -18.44 2.46
CA PHE A 126 6.75 -17.78 3.03
C PHE A 126 7.01 -17.37 4.47
N ARG A 127 6.52 -16.20 4.84
CA ARG A 127 6.52 -15.69 6.21
C ARG A 127 5.09 -15.35 6.62
N PRO A 128 4.54 -15.96 7.68
CA PRO A 128 3.30 -15.48 8.25
C PRO A 128 3.55 -14.20 9.05
N VAL A 129 2.65 -13.21 8.92
CA VAL A 129 2.69 -11.99 9.71
C VAL A 129 1.43 -11.83 10.54
N ARG A 130 1.62 -11.33 11.76
CA ARG A 130 0.54 -10.99 12.69
C ARG A 130 0.73 -9.57 13.20
N PRO A 131 -0.36 -8.80 13.35
CA PRO A 131 -0.29 -7.45 13.91
C PRO A 131 0.42 -7.40 15.27
N GLY A 132 1.13 -6.30 15.53
CA GLY A 132 1.84 -6.03 16.77
C GLY A 132 3.17 -6.78 16.95
N ARG A 133 3.56 -7.67 16.03
CA ARG A 133 4.87 -8.35 16.07
C ARG A 133 5.81 -7.75 15.04
N PRO A 134 6.91 -7.11 15.47
CA PRO A 134 7.94 -6.60 14.55
C PRO A 134 8.62 -7.75 13.79
N PHE A 135 9.01 -7.46 12.57
CA PHE A 135 9.83 -8.35 11.73
C PHE A 135 10.71 -7.52 10.79
N GLU A 136 11.75 -8.15 10.27
CA GLU A 136 12.66 -7.55 9.30
C GLU A 136 12.35 -8.06 7.88
N ALA A 137 12.32 -7.16 6.90
CA ALA A 137 12.23 -7.48 5.47
C ALA A 137 13.06 -6.48 4.65
N ALA A 138 13.90 -6.98 3.76
CA ALA A 138 14.74 -6.17 2.88
C ALA A 138 15.57 -5.09 3.61
N GLY A 139 16.04 -5.37 4.83
CA GLY A 139 16.79 -4.41 5.66
C GLY A 139 15.93 -3.38 6.40
N PHE A 140 14.62 -3.42 6.25
CA PHE A 140 13.67 -2.57 6.97
C PHE A 140 13.10 -3.28 8.20
N GLN A 141 12.80 -2.52 9.26
CA GLN A 141 12.01 -2.99 10.39
C GLN A 141 10.54 -2.67 10.16
N LEU A 142 9.69 -3.69 10.17
CA LEU A 142 8.25 -3.56 9.95
C LEU A 142 7.46 -3.98 11.18
N VAL A 143 6.37 -3.26 11.43
CA VAL A 143 5.33 -3.69 12.38
C VAL A 143 3.97 -3.47 11.74
N GLY A 144 3.07 -4.45 11.89
CA GLY A 144 1.72 -4.37 11.34
C GLY A 144 0.67 -3.98 12.38
N MET A 145 -0.42 -3.34 11.94
CA MET A 145 -1.65 -3.18 12.71
C MET A 145 -2.87 -3.59 11.89
N ASN A 146 -3.93 -4.07 12.56
CA ASN A 146 -5.20 -4.35 11.87
C ASN A 146 -5.85 -3.06 11.42
N LEU A 147 -6.30 -3.04 10.18
CA LEU A 147 -7.08 -1.98 9.57
C LEU A 147 -8.58 -2.29 9.62
N ASN A 148 -9.40 -1.26 9.43
CA ASN A 148 -10.85 -1.38 9.41
C ASN A 148 -11.34 -1.72 7.99
N HIS A 149 -11.14 -2.98 7.58
CA HIS A 149 -11.46 -3.44 6.23
C HIS A 149 -12.17 -4.81 6.27
N PRO A 150 -13.23 -5.03 5.46
CA PRO A 150 -13.89 -6.33 5.35
C PRO A 150 -12.93 -7.44 4.93
N GLY A 151 -12.95 -8.57 5.63
CA GLY A 151 -11.98 -9.66 5.41
C GLY A 151 -10.64 -9.48 6.13
N GLY A 152 -10.35 -8.28 6.63
CA GLY A 152 -9.14 -7.91 7.36
C GLY A 152 -7.99 -7.50 6.45
N ALA A 153 -7.33 -6.40 6.79
CA ALA A 153 -6.09 -5.93 6.18
C ALA A 153 -5.09 -5.53 7.27
N ILE A 154 -3.81 -5.53 6.94
CA ILE A 154 -2.71 -5.09 7.82
C ILE A 154 -2.06 -3.85 7.21
N GLY A 155 -2.10 -2.72 7.92
CA GLY A 155 -1.26 -1.57 7.63
C GLY A 155 0.12 -1.76 8.24
N TYR A 156 1.15 -1.28 7.58
CA TYR A 156 2.54 -1.43 8.01
C TYR A 156 3.17 -0.07 8.34
N ARG A 157 3.81 0.01 9.51
CA ARG A 157 4.81 1.04 9.80
C ARG A 157 6.18 0.43 9.56
N ILE A 158 7.03 1.17 8.88
CA ILE A 158 8.30 0.73 8.33
C ILE A 158 9.37 1.73 8.74
N GLU A 159 10.49 1.22 9.25
CA GLU A 159 11.56 2.04 9.80
C GLU A 159 12.92 1.61 9.20
N VAL A 160 13.74 2.60 8.85
CA VAL A 160 15.13 2.43 8.41
C VAL A 160 15.91 3.71 8.70
N ASP A 161 17.12 3.61 9.26
CA ASP A 161 18.03 4.72 9.55
C ASP A 161 17.38 5.90 10.30
N GLY A 162 16.45 5.60 11.21
CA GLY A 162 15.72 6.60 11.98
C GLY A 162 14.59 7.29 11.24
N GLN A 163 14.38 6.99 9.95
CA GLN A 163 13.23 7.44 9.18
C GLN A 163 12.07 6.46 9.35
N ARG A 164 10.86 7.01 9.33
CA ARG A 164 9.65 6.24 9.58
C ARG A 164 8.58 6.57 8.56
N PHE A 165 8.05 5.56 7.90
CA PHE A 165 6.92 5.74 7.00
C PHE A 165 5.87 4.66 7.24
N ALA A 166 4.65 4.88 6.75
CA ALA A 166 3.57 3.90 6.87
C ALA A 166 2.82 3.71 5.55
N TYR A 167 2.35 2.47 5.34
CA TYR A 167 1.50 2.06 4.25
C TYR A 167 0.17 1.57 4.81
N ILE A 168 -0.87 2.40 4.67
CA ILE A 168 -2.20 2.23 5.25
C ILE A 168 -3.20 2.20 4.10
N THR A 169 -3.26 1.08 3.42
CA THR A 169 -4.22 0.85 2.34
C THR A 169 -5.40 0.03 2.84
N ASP A 170 -6.55 0.20 2.21
CA ASP A 170 -7.80 -0.51 2.51
C ASP A 170 -8.23 -0.38 3.97
N THR A 171 -8.70 0.81 4.30
CA THR A 171 -9.25 1.09 5.62
C THR A 171 -10.39 2.10 5.59
N ALA A 172 -11.53 1.73 6.15
CA ALA A 172 -12.55 2.70 6.51
C ALA A 172 -12.12 3.51 7.74
N PRO A 173 -12.72 4.67 7.98
CA PRO A 173 -12.60 5.40 9.23
C PRO A 173 -12.83 4.54 10.46
N PHE A 174 -12.07 4.81 11.52
CA PHE A 174 -12.22 4.13 12.82
C PHE A 174 -13.25 4.79 13.73
N ALA A 175 -13.75 5.98 13.35
CA ALA A 175 -14.84 6.69 14.01
C ALA A 175 -16.05 6.77 13.09
N LYS A 176 -17.22 6.98 13.68
CA LYS A 176 -18.44 7.26 12.91
C LYS A 176 -18.44 8.72 12.42
N PRO A 177 -19.20 9.05 11.36
CA PRO A 177 -19.39 10.43 10.94
C PRO A 177 -19.87 11.31 12.10
N GLY A 178 -19.23 12.47 12.28
CA GLY A 178 -19.50 13.39 13.38
C GLY A 178 -18.77 13.07 14.69
N GLU A 179 -17.96 12.01 14.75
CA GLU A 179 -17.12 11.66 15.89
C GLU A 179 -15.64 11.86 15.57
N GLY A 180 -14.79 11.93 16.60
CA GLY A 180 -13.35 11.88 16.52
C GLY A 180 -12.68 13.03 15.76
N VAL A 181 -11.47 12.78 15.25
CA VAL A 181 -10.59 13.83 14.73
C VAL A 181 -11.10 14.51 13.45
N ALA A 182 -11.85 13.81 12.61
CA ALA A 182 -12.43 14.38 11.40
C ALA A 182 -13.58 15.37 11.72
N ALA A 183 -14.22 15.25 12.88
CA ALA A 183 -15.19 16.20 13.40
C ALA A 183 -14.57 17.35 14.19
N GLY A 184 -13.24 17.43 14.28
CA GLY A 184 -12.52 18.41 15.08
C GLY A 184 -12.56 18.14 16.59
N LEU A 185 -12.86 16.89 16.98
CA LEU A 185 -12.91 16.43 18.37
C LEU A 185 -11.67 15.61 18.71
N GLU A 186 -11.53 15.25 20.00
CA GLU A 186 -10.49 14.31 20.43
C GLU A 186 -10.68 12.93 19.76
N PRO A 187 -9.59 12.20 19.49
CA PRO A 187 -9.67 10.86 18.91
C PRO A 187 -10.54 9.94 19.80
N VAL A 188 -11.46 9.20 19.17
CA VAL A 188 -12.11 8.09 19.87
C VAL A 188 -11.12 6.94 20.10
N PRO A 189 -11.35 6.01 21.05
CA PRO A 189 -10.36 4.96 21.40
C PRO A 189 -9.90 4.10 20.21
N SER A 190 -10.74 3.91 19.20
CA SER A 190 -10.38 3.20 17.97
C SER A 190 -9.44 4.01 17.08
N GLU A 191 -9.62 5.33 16.98
CA GLU A 191 -8.73 6.24 16.27
C GLU A 191 -7.41 6.45 17.00
N GLN A 192 -7.44 6.50 18.34
CA GLN A 192 -6.21 6.67 19.13
C GLN A 192 -5.16 5.62 18.78
N ARG A 193 -5.58 4.39 18.47
CA ARG A 193 -4.64 3.31 18.08
C ARG A 193 -3.93 3.61 16.76
N ILE A 194 -4.63 4.11 15.75
CA ILE A 194 -3.98 4.45 14.48
C ILE A 194 -3.18 5.75 14.60
N VAL A 195 -3.65 6.72 15.36
CA VAL A 195 -2.89 7.95 15.67
C VAL A 195 -1.56 7.60 16.35
N ASP A 196 -1.57 6.74 17.37
CA ASP A 196 -0.34 6.30 18.05
C ASP A 196 0.56 5.46 17.15
N PHE A 197 -0.02 4.64 16.29
CA PHE A 197 0.72 3.83 15.31
C PHE A 197 1.46 4.70 14.28
N LEU A 198 0.84 5.78 13.82
CA LEU A 198 1.40 6.70 12.83
C LEU A 198 2.26 7.81 13.42
N ARG A 199 2.29 7.95 14.75
CA ARG A 199 2.94 9.08 15.43
C ARG A 199 4.37 9.31 14.96
N GLY A 200 4.60 10.53 14.44
CA GLY A 200 5.90 10.97 13.98
C GLY A 200 6.42 10.28 12.72
N CYS A 201 5.54 9.67 11.91
CA CYS A 201 5.94 9.20 10.58
C CYS A 201 6.32 10.38 9.69
N ASP A 202 7.38 10.18 8.91
CA ASP A 202 7.82 11.16 7.90
C ASP A 202 6.87 11.19 6.72
N VAL A 203 6.43 10.00 6.26
CA VAL A 203 5.49 9.84 5.16
C VAL A 203 4.43 8.80 5.53
N VAL A 204 3.17 9.06 5.21
CA VAL A 204 2.09 8.09 5.29
C VAL A 204 1.39 7.99 3.94
N VAL A 205 1.39 6.81 3.34
CA VAL A 205 0.56 6.47 2.18
C VAL A 205 -0.76 5.94 2.73
N TYR A 206 -1.87 6.59 2.42
CA TYR A 206 -3.17 6.31 3.05
C TYR A 206 -4.28 6.11 1.99
N ASP A 207 -5.14 5.12 2.22
CA ASP A 207 -6.35 4.89 1.43
C ASP A 207 -7.30 6.10 1.50
N THR A 208 -7.59 6.65 0.34
CA THR A 208 -8.49 7.79 0.18
C THR A 208 -9.33 7.63 -1.08
N MET A 209 -9.92 6.43 -1.23
CA MET A 209 -10.62 6.02 -2.43
C MET A 209 -11.80 6.92 -2.76
N TYR A 210 -12.55 7.37 -1.75
CA TYR A 210 -13.79 8.11 -1.89
C TYR A 210 -13.62 9.59 -1.60
N ASP A 211 -14.55 10.41 -2.08
CA ASP A 211 -14.85 11.67 -1.43
C ASP A 211 -15.79 11.44 -0.22
N LEU A 212 -16.10 12.50 0.53
CA LEU A 212 -16.95 12.37 1.71
C LEU A 212 -18.38 11.91 1.37
N GLU A 213 -18.96 12.36 0.25
CA GLU A 213 -20.33 12.01 -0.15
C GLU A 213 -20.39 10.53 -0.56
N GLU A 214 -19.43 10.09 -1.37
CA GLU A 214 -19.28 8.68 -1.76
C GLU A 214 -19.04 7.76 -0.57
N TYR A 215 -18.22 8.21 0.40
CA TYR A 215 -17.99 7.46 1.62
C TYR A 215 -19.28 7.25 2.43
N LEU A 216 -20.10 8.29 2.59
CA LEU A 216 -21.36 8.20 3.34
C LEU A 216 -22.34 7.19 2.72
N GLU A 217 -22.31 6.99 1.42
CA GLU A 217 -23.10 5.96 0.72
C GLU A 217 -22.49 4.55 0.85
N ARG A 218 -21.17 4.44 1.09
CA ARG A 218 -20.38 3.20 1.03
C ARG A 218 -19.60 2.90 2.31
N MET A 219 -20.08 3.36 3.47
CA MET A 219 -19.39 3.26 4.77
C MET A 219 -18.93 1.84 5.15
N THR A 220 -19.58 0.80 4.61
CA THR A 220 -19.26 -0.60 4.89
C THR A 220 -18.30 -1.23 3.88
N TRP A 221 -17.84 -0.49 2.88
CA TRP A 221 -16.99 -1.03 1.81
C TRP A 221 -15.50 -1.09 2.18
N GLY A 222 -15.12 -0.44 3.28
CA GLY A 222 -13.79 -0.61 3.85
C GLY A 222 -12.74 0.37 3.36
N HIS A 223 -13.15 1.54 2.83
CA HIS A 223 -12.26 2.57 2.32
C HIS A 223 -12.55 3.92 2.96
N SER A 224 -11.57 4.85 2.85
CA SER A 224 -11.58 6.14 3.49
C SER A 224 -11.66 7.31 2.48
N TYR A 225 -11.48 8.53 2.98
CA TYR A 225 -11.53 9.77 2.22
C TYR A 225 -10.45 10.75 2.69
N PRO A 226 -10.03 11.73 1.85
CA PRO A 226 -8.88 12.58 2.12
C PRO A 226 -8.95 13.37 3.42
N GLU A 227 -10.13 13.94 3.76
CA GLU A 227 -10.31 14.75 4.97
C GLU A 227 -10.07 13.92 6.24
N TYR A 228 -10.53 12.66 6.26
CA TYR A 228 -10.28 11.76 7.37
C TYR A 228 -8.81 11.41 7.52
N ALA A 229 -8.18 11.01 6.39
CA ALA A 229 -6.75 10.68 6.38
C ALA A 229 -5.90 11.88 6.86
N ALA A 230 -6.21 13.10 6.39
CA ALA A 230 -5.52 14.32 6.81
C ALA A 230 -5.73 14.63 8.31
N ALA A 231 -6.93 14.41 8.85
CA ALA A 231 -7.21 14.61 10.26
C ALA A 231 -6.44 13.62 11.15
N ILE A 232 -6.41 12.33 10.80
CA ILE A 232 -5.60 11.30 11.47
C ILE A 232 -4.11 11.66 11.42
N CYS A 233 -3.60 12.01 10.24
CA CYS A 233 -2.19 12.37 10.06
C CYS A 233 -1.80 13.63 10.84
N ARG A 234 -2.69 14.61 10.92
CA ARG A 234 -2.48 15.80 11.74
C ARG A 234 -2.39 15.46 13.24
N ALA A 235 -3.33 14.63 13.73
CA ALA A 235 -3.33 14.18 15.13
C ALA A 235 -2.09 13.34 15.48
N ALA A 236 -1.54 12.61 14.49
CA ALA A 236 -0.33 11.81 14.63
C ALA A 236 0.98 12.56 14.34
N GLU A 237 0.92 13.87 14.06
CA GLU A 237 2.09 14.71 13.74
C GLU A 237 2.90 14.18 12.52
N VAL A 238 2.19 13.59 11.56
CA VAL A 238 2.78 13.11 10.29
C VAL A 238 3.25 14.32 9.47
N LYS A 239 4.42 14.22 8.83
CA LYS A 239 4.97 15.32 8.04
C LYS A 239 4.36 15.39 6.65
N HIS A 240 4.18 14.24 5.99
CA HIS A 240 3.66 14.14 4.62
C HIS A 240 2.64 13.02 4.48
N LEU A 241 1.47 13.35 3.91
CA LEU A 241 0.40 12.41 3.55
C LEU A 241 0.37 12.22 2.04
N VAL A 242 0.34 10.96 1.60
CA VAL A 242 0.13 10.60 0.20
C VAL A 242 -1.25 9.97 0.06
N LEU A 243 -2.14 10.62 -0.68
CA LEU A 243 -3.45 10.10 -1.01
C LEU A 243 -3.29 8.96 -2.02
N PHE A 244 -3.83 7.80 -1.71
CA PHE A 244 -3.57 6.55 -2.43
C PHE A 244 -4.86 5.74 -2.60
N HIS A 245 -4.79 4.68 -3.40
CA HIS A 245 -5.88 3.73 -3.62
C HIS A 245 -7.08 4.38 -4.32
N HIS A 246 -6.81 5.06 -5.45
CA HIS A 246 -7.80 5.86 -6.16
C HIS A 246 -8.96 5.01 -6.68
N LEU A 247 -10.17 5.59 -6.60
CA LEU A 247 -11.38 4.98 -7.16
C LEU A 247 -11.16 4.59 -8.64
N PRO A 248 -11.61 3.40 -9.08
CA PRO A 248 -11.49 2.99 -10.48
C PRO A 248 -11.98 4.04 -11.49
N ASP A 249 -13.12 4.66 -11.19
CA ASP A 249 -13.75 5.64 -12.08
C ASP A 249 -13.18 7.07 -11.97
N ALA A 250 -12.18 7.30 -11.08
CA ALA A 250 -11.53 8.60 -10.98
C ALA A 250 -10.68 8.88 -12.23
N SER A 251 -11.10 9.85 -13.04
CA SER A 251 -10.38 10.27 -14.25
C SER A 251 -9.10 11.03 -13.91
N ASP A 252 -8.23 11.21 -14.90
CA ASP A 252 -7.02 12.03 -14.77
C ASP A 252 -7.36 13.48 -14.38
N GLU A 253 -8.48 14.03 -14.90
CA GLU A 253 -8.95 15.37 -14.56
C GLU A 253 -9.43 15.46 -13.10
N HIS A 254 -10.10 14.41 -12.60
CA HIS A 254 -10.51 14.33 -11.20
C HIS A 254 -9.29 14.34 -10.27
N LEU A 255 -8.26 13.55 -10.59
CA LEU A 255 -7.05 13.48 -9.78
C LEU A 255 -6.19 14.75 -9.87
N ASP A 256 -6.18 15.46 -11.02
CA ASP A 256 -5.59 16.81 -11.14
C ASP A 256 -6.28 17.81 -10.22
N GLU A 257 -7.62 17.75 -10.12
CA GLU A 257 -8.38 18.61 -9.20
C GLU A 257 -8.10 18.27 -7.75
N LEU A 258 -8.05 16.97 -7.43
CA LEU A 258 -7.70 16.50 -6.09
C LEU A 258 -6.31 16.98 -5.68
N GLU A 259 -5.31 16.87 -6.55
CA GLU A 259 -3.95 17.36 -6.30
C GLU A 259 -3.94 18.88 -6.04
N ARG A 260 -4.61 19.68 -6.89
CA ARG A 260 -4.70 21.14 -6.71
C ARG A 260 -5.39 21.54 -5.41
N ARG A 261 -6.47 20.83 -5.05
CA ARG A 261 -7.21 21.07 -3.80
C ARG A 261 -6.36 20.82 -2.57
N TRP A 262 -5.52 19.79 -2.59
CA TRP A 262 -4.73 19.36 -1.43
C TRP A 262 -3.31 19.94 -1.38
N ALA A 263 -2.78 20.48 -2.46
CA ALA A 263 -1.44 21.08 -2.53
C ALA A 263 -1.22 22.27 -1.57
N VAL A 264 -2.29 22.91 -1.12
CA VAL A 264 -2.23 24.07 -0.20
C VAL A 264 -2.15 23.69 1.29
N HIS A 265 -2.17 22.40 1.62
CA HIS A 265 -2.11 21.92 3.01
C HIS A 265 -0.67 21.92 3.51
N GLU A 266 -0.41 22.64 4.61
CA GLU A 266 0.94 22.78 5.16
C GLU A 266 1.29 21.69 6.19
N ARG A 267 0.29 21.15 6.92
CA ARG A 267 0.52 20.12 7.96
C ARG A 267 -0.68 19.16 8.09
N PRO A 268 -0.47 17.90 7.69
CA PRO A 268 0.66 17.40 6.87
C PRO A 268 0.70 18.09 5.51
N THR A 269 1.85 18.14 4.86
CA THR A 269 1.87 18.39 3.41
C THR A 269 1.21 17.21 2.72
N VAL A 270 0.54 17.45 1.59
CA VAL A 270 -0.24 16.40 0.92
C VAL A 270 0.16 16.30 -0.54
N SER A 271 0.30 15.08 -1.03
CA SER A 271 0.39 14.77 -2.45
C SER A 271 -0.57 13.65 -2.84
N VAL A 272 -0.84 13.51 -4.12
CA VAL A 272 -1.66 12.44 -4.68
C VAL A 272 -0.75 11.43 -5.36
N ALA A 273 -0.89 10.15 -5.06
CA ALA A 273 -0.04 9.11 -5.64
C ALA A 273 -0.28 8.99 -7.15
N ARG A 274 0.82 8.96 -7.91
CA ARG A 274 0.80 8.77 -9.36
C ARG A 274 1.72 7.59 -9.74
N GLU A 275 1.27 6.75 -10.66
CA GLU A 275 2.07 5.64 -11.17
C GLU A 275 3.35 6.16 -11.84
N GLY A 276 4.50 5.64 -11.39
CA GLY A 276 5.83 6.05 -11.84
C GLY A 276 6.52 7.08 -10.94
N ASP A 277 5.78 7.80 -10.09
CA ASP A 277 6.38 8.78 -9.18
C ASP A 277 7.21 8.11 -8.09
N THR A 278 8.25 8.83 -7.67
CA THR A 278 9.14 8.40 -6.59
C THR A 278 9.21 9.46 -5.51
N ILE A 279 9.00 9.05 -4.25
CA ILE A 279 9.19 9.88 -3.07
C ILE A 279 10.46 9.44 -2.35
N ASP A 280 11.35 10.40 -2.08
CA ASP A 280 12.48 10.17 -1.20
C ASP A 280 12.06 10.44 0.26
N VAL A 281 11.95 9.37 1.04
CA VAL A 281 11.51 9.46 2.45
C VAL A 281 12.59 10.13 3.33
N LEU A 282 13.86 10.12 2.88
CA LEU A 282 14.98 10.70 3.61
C LEU A 282 15.11 12.22 3.41
N GLN A 283 14.45 12.78 2.41
CA GLN A 283 14.45 14.21 2.13
C GLN A 283 13.08 14.83 2.43
N PRO A 284 13.03 16.03 3.00
CA PRO A 284 11.77 16.73 3.11
C PRO A 284 11.15 16.90 1.72
N VAL A 285 9.88 16.46 1.57
CA VAL A 285 9.15 16.65 0.31
C VAL A 285 9.18 18.15 -0.03
N PRO A 286 9.61 18.56 -1.22
CA PRO A 286 9.60 19.97 -1.60
C PRO A 286 8.17 20.49 -1.46
N THR A 287 7.98 21.53 -0.68
CA THR A 287 6.76 22.34 -0.75
C THR A 287 6.67 22.87 -2.17
N ALA A 288 5.59 22.57 -2.88
CA ALA A 288 5.33 23.15 -4.19
C ALA A 288 5.44 24.68 -4.05
N GLY A 289 6.44 25.27 -4.75
CA GLY A 289 6.65 26.71 -4.83
C GLY A 289 5.67 27.36 -5.80
#